data_53bae0624f9f3e8cbd1374f798690d08
#
_entry.id   53bae0624f9f3e8cbd1374f798690d08
#
_cell.length_a   1.000
_cell.length_b   1.000
_cell.length_c   1.000
_cell.angle_alpha   90.00
_cell.angle_beta   90.00
_cell.angle_gamma   90.00
#
_symmetry.space_group_name_H-M   'P 1'
#
loop_
_entity.id
_entity.type
_entity.pdbx_description
1 polymer ?
#
loop_
_entity_poly.entity_id
_entity_poly.type
_entity_poly.pdbx_seq_one_letter_code
_entity_poly.pdbx_strand_id
1 'polypeptide(L)'
;MKMNWNFIKFGALLLVIMGLYAFSSTRNKHKGIGNIEIEFVGDQNLYMTQEAVNKLLIQNSGDLRNLPKEDIVLNTIEKAIEANEMVKNAQVYLTVNGDLVAKVIQRKPIGRVEGEAKFYIDEDGKRMPFSKYHSARVPIITGIITNKSTVGVYEILTYINSDEFLRKNIIGVHITEEQKYQLKFRMENFVVDLGHVDELEKKFGNFKAFYTKANKDETLNDYKRVSLEFNNQVVCTKI
;
A
#
# COMPACT_ATOMS: atom_id res chain seq x y z
N MET A 1 -39.53 -33.79 -57.51
CA MET A 1 -39.30 -32.94 -56.33
C MET A 1 -38.29 -31.83 -56.75
N LYS A 2 -38.77 -30.61 -57.01
CA LYS A 2 -37.84 -29.51 -57.41
C LYS A 2 -37.06 -29.06 -56.17
N MET A 3 -35.80 -29.44 -56.09
CA MET A 3 -34.91 -29.05 -55.04
C MET A 3 -34.69 -27.52 -55.12
N ASN A 4 -35.12 -26.79 -54.08
CA ASN A 4 -35.01 -25.34 -54.07
C ASN A 4 -33.52 -24.94 -53.96
N TRP A 5 -32.94 -24.40 -55.00
CA TRP A 5 -31.55 -23.97 -55.10
C TRP A 5 -31.12 -23.04 -53.96
N ASN A 6 -32.08 -22.32 -53.37
CA ASN A 6 -31.85 -21.43 -52.23
C ASN A 6 -31.50 -22.20 -50.96
N PHE A 7 -32.09 -23.40 -50.71
CA PHE A 7 -31.71 -24.23 -49.55
C PHE A 7 -30.28 -24.75 -49.65
N ILE A 8 -29.80 -25.06 -50.90
CA ILE A 8 -28.43 -25.50 -51.12
C ILE A 8 -27.45 -24.33 -50.81
N LYS A 9 -27.77 -23.12 -51.28
CA LYS A 9 -26.97 -21.92 -51.02
C LYS A 9 -26.90 -21.62 -49.52
N PHE A 10 -28.05 -21.77 -48.80
CA PHE A 10 -28.13 -21.56 -47.33
C PHE A 10 -27.27 -22.61 -46.60
N GLY A 11 -27.35 -23.89 -47.01
CA GLY A 11 -26.53 -24.94 -46.42
C GLY A 11 -25.03 -24.74 -46.66
N ALA A 12 -24.61 -24.33 -47.86
CA ALA A 12 -23.24 -23.99 -48.16
C ALA A 12 -22.72 -22.79 -47.35
N LEU A 13 -23.55 -21.76 -47.21
CA LEU A 13 -23.20 -20.58 -46.37
C LEU A 13 -22.98 -20.99 -44.91
N LEU A 14 -23.83 -21.85 -44.37
CA LEU A 14 -23.74 -22.31 -42.99
C LEU A 14 -22.50 -23.15 -42.76
N LEU A 15 -22.13 -24.00 -43.70
CA LEU A 15 -20.87 -24.76 -43.68
C LEU A 15 -19.64 -23.86 -43.72
N VAL A 16 -19.64 -22.79 -44.52
CA VAL A 16 -18.55 -21.81 -44.56
C VAL A 16 -18.44 -21.10 -43.23
N ILE A 17 -19.53 -20.68 -42.62
CA ILE A 17 -19.53 -20.02 -41.30
C ILE A 17 -19.00 -20.96 -40.23
N MET A 18 -19.44 -22.24 -40.21
CA MET A 18 -18.93 -23.25 -39.28
C MET A 18 -17.42 -23.49 -39.49
N GLY A 19 -17.00 -23.59 -40.75
CA GLY A 19 -15.58 -23.77 -41.08
C GLY A 19 -14.72 -22.58 -40.60
N LEU A 20 -15.17 -21.36 -40.84
CA LEU A 20 -14.48 -20.15 -40.37
C LEU A 20 -14.45 -20.07 -38.85
N TYR A 21 -15.53 -20.42 -38.19
CA TYR A 21 -15.58 -20.45 -36.72
C TYR A 21 -14.63 -21.49 -36.14
N ALA A 22 -14.64 -22.72 -36.66
CA ALA A 22 -13.75 -23.79 -36.22
C ALA A 22 -12.27 -23.43 -36.48
N PHE A 23 -11.96 -22.84 -37.64
CA PHE A 23 -10.61 -22.36 -37.95
C PHE A 23 -10.16 -21.22 -37.03
N SER A 24 -11.02 -20.23 -36.81
CA SER A 24 -10.76 -19.11 -35.89
C SER A 24 -10.56 -19.58 -34.45
N SER A 25 -11.41 -20.48 -33.98
CA SER A 25 -11.33 -21.07 -32.64
C SER A 25 -10.02 -21.83 -32.42
N THR A 26 -9.64 -22.70 -33.38
CA THR A 26 -8.39 -23.49 -33.30
C THR A 26 -7.15 -22.60 -33.33
N ARG A 27 -7.15 -21.58 -34.19
CA ARG A 27 -6.04 -20.63 -34.29
C ARG A 27 -5.90 -19.76 -33.03
N ASN A 28 -7.02 -19.41 -32.40
CA ASN A 28 -6.99 -18.61 -31.16
C ASN A 28 -6.51 -19.43 -29.96
N LYS A 29 -6.85 -20.72 -29.87
CA LYS A 29 -6.43 -21.64 -28.80
C LYS A 29 -4.91 -21.83 -28.73
N HIS A 30 -4.22 -21.81 -29.85
CA HIS A 30 -2.78 -21.99 -29.93
C HIS A 30 -1.97 -20.70 -29.80
N LYS A 31 -2.62 -19.54 -29.66
CA LYS A 31 -1.93 -18.29 -29.40
C LYS A 31 -1.51 -18.25 -27.92
N GLY A 32 -0.22 -18.30 -27.67
CA GLY A 32 0.38 -17.98 -26.35
C GLY A 32 0.13 -16.52 -25.93
N ILE A 33 0.63 -16.15 -24.76
CA ILE A 33 0.69 -14.74 -24.33
C ILE A 33 1.65 -13.98 -25.25
N GLY A 34 1.26 -12.77 -25.64
CA GLY A 34 2.13 -11.84 -26.35
C GLY A 34 3.17 -11.23 -25.42
N ASN A 35 3.06 -9.94 -25.14
CA ASN A 35 3.91 -9.26 -24.19
C ASN A 35 3.35 -9.35 -22.77
N ILE A 36 4.26 -9.23 -21.78
CA ILE A 36 3.89 -9.05 -20.36
C ILE A 36 4.20 -7.61 -20.04
N GLU A 37 3.18 -6.85 -19.68
CA GLU A 37 3.28 -5.45 -19.29
C GLU A 37 2.95 -5.31 -17.80
N ILE A 38 3.81 -4.60 -17.07
CA ILE A 38 3.64 -4.34 -15.65
C ILE A 38 3.42 -2.85 -15.47
N GLU A 39 2.24 -2.48 -14.99
CA GLU A 39 1.86 -1.11 -14.68
C GLU A 39 1.78 -0.92 -13.16
N PHE A 40 2.51 0.03 -12.63
CA PHE A 40 2.29 0.48 -11.26
C PHE A 40 1.21 1.55 -11.22
N VAL A 41 0.23 1.36 -10.34
CA VAL A 41 -0.90 2.27 -10.15
C VAL A 41 -0.71 3.05 -8.85
N GLY A 42 -0.89 4.38 -8.90
CA GLY A 42 -0.75 5.29 -7.76
C GLY A 42 0.51 6.15 -7.82
N ASP A 43 0.64 7.08 -6.85
CA ASP A 43 1.64 8.16 -6.88
C ASP A 43 3.01 7.79 -6.30
N GLN A 44 3.11 6.67 -5.56
CA GLN A 44 4.33 6.29 -4.84
C GLN A 44 4.75 4.85 -5.17
N ASN A 45 5.28 4.65 -6.37
CA ASN A 45 5.73 3.35 -6.85
C ASN A 45 7.25 3.19 -6.67
N LEU A 46 7.76 3.42 -5.44
CA LEU A 46 9.18 3.56 -5.15
C LEU A 46 9.80 2.33 -4.52
N TYR A 47 8.99 1.41 -4.01
CA TYR A 47 9.47 0.33 -3.15
C TYR A 47 9.78 -0.96 -3.91
N MET A 48 9.32 -1.08 -5.15
CA MET A 48 9.46 -2.27 -5.98
C MET A 48 9.64 -1.87 -7.45
N THR A 49 10.43 -2.63 -8.22
CA THR A 49 10.63 -2.38 -9.66
C THR A 49 9.79 -3.33 -10.53
N GLN A 50 9.61 -2.98 -11.81
CA GLN A 50 8.92 -3.85 -12.78
C GLN A 50 9.67 -5.18 -12.95
N GLU A 51 11.01 -5.16 -12.91
CA GLU A 51 11.82 -6.38 -12.99
C GLU A 51 11.59 -7.31 -11.79
N ALA A 52 11.37 -6.73 -10.58
CA ALA A 52 11.06 -7.52 -9.39
C ALA A 52 9.69 -8.20 -9.52
N VAL A 53 8.68 -7.51 -10.05
CA VAL A 53 7.36 -8.11 -10.32
C VAL A 53 7.46 -9.17 -11.42
N ASN A 54 8.18 -8.90 -12.51
CA ASN A 54 8.38 -9.87 -13.58
C ASN A 54 9.07 -11.15 -13.08
N LYS A 55 10.05 -11.01 -12.20
CA LYS A 55 10.69 -12.15 -11.54
C LYS A 55 9.71 -12.98 -10.70
N LEU A 56 8.80 -12.33 -9.97
CA LEU A 56 7.74 -13.02 -9.22
C LEU A 56 6.80 -13.80 -10.14
N LEU A 57 6.42 -13.21 -11.27
CA LEU A 57 5.60 -13.88 -12.28
C LEU A 57 6.27 -15.16 -12.81
N ILE A 58 7.53 -15.07 -13.20
CA ILE A 58 8.29 -16.20 -13.73
C ILE A 58 8.48 -17.28 -12.66
N GLN A 59 8.79 -16.92 -11.43
CA GLN A 59 9.02 -17.87 -10.32
C GLN A 59 7.77 -18.65 -9.93
N ASN A 60 6.59 -18.02 -9.96
CA ASN A 60 5.35 -18.63 -9.50
C ASN A 60 4.53 -19.32 -10.59
N SER A 61 4.68 -18.89 -11.83
CA SER A 61 3.84 -19.37 -12.94
C SER A 61 4.66 -19.99 -14.10
N GLY A 62 5.98 -20.06 -13.96
CA GLY A 62 6.86 -20.48 -15.04
C GLY A 62 6.90 -19.45 -16.19
N ASP A 63 7.37 -19.88 -17.36
CA ASP A 63 7.36 -19.00 -18.53
C ASP A 63 5.93 -18.95 -19.13
N LEU A 64 5.16 -17.96 -18.67
CA LEU A 64 3.78 -17.72 -19.10
C LEU A 64 3.62 -17.57 -20.62
N ARG A 65 4.70 -17.19 -21.34
CA ARG A 65 4.68 -17.01 -22.81
C ARG A 65 4.48 -18.33 -23.55
N ASN A 66 4.87 -19.44 -22.92
CA ASN A 66 4.79 -20.77 -23.50
C ASN A 66 3.47 -21.50 -23.17
N LEU A 67 2.62 -20.89 -22.32
CA LEU A 67 1.34 -21.48 -21.95
C LEU A 67 0.22 -21.01 -22.89
N PRO A 68 -0.70 -21.90 -23.29
CA PRO A 68 -1.94 -21.51 -23.96
C PRO A 68 -2.73 -20.54 -23.09
N LYS A 69 -3.37 -19.55 -23.72
CA LYS A 69 -4.18 -18.55 -22.97
C LYS A 69 -5.29 -19.16 -22.11
N GLU A 70 -5.84 -20.30 -22.55
CA GLU A 70 -6.92 -21.01 -21.86
C GLU A 70 -6.46 -21.67 -20.55
N ASP A 71 -5.17 -21.99 -20.45
CA ASP A 71 -4.58 -22.64 -19.26
C ASP A 71 -4.16 -21.65 -18.18
N ILE A 72 -4.26 -20.35 -18.48
CA ILE A 72 -3.81 -19.30 -17.58
C ILE A 72 -4.90 -18.92 -16.60
N VAL A 73 -4.69 -19.23 -15.33
CA VAL A 73 -5.60 -18.84 -14.25
C VAL A 73 -5.13 -17.48 -13.69
N LEU A 74 -5.71 -16.39 -14.23
CA LEU A 74 -5.32 -15.02 -13.88
C LEU A 74 -5.36 -14.74 -12.36
N ASN A 75 -6.36 -15.24 -11.66
CA ASN A 75 -6.49 -15.12 -10.20
C ASN A 75 -5.31 -15.77 -9.45
N THR A 76 -4.72 -16.84 -9.97
CA THR A 76 -3.52 -17.46 -9.38
C THR A 76 -2.32 -16.54 -9.50
N ILE A 77 -2.20 -15.85 -10.64
CA ILE A 77 -1.13 -14.88 -10.88
C ILE A 77 -1.30 -13.67 -9.97
N GLU A 78 -2.51 -13.13 -9.85
CA GLU A 78 -2.82 -12.03 -8.92
C GLU A 78 -2.40 -12.38 -7.50
N LYS A 79 -2.85 -13.53 -6.99
CA LYS A 79 -2.49 -14.01 -5.64
C LYS A 79 -0.97 -14.20 -5.47
N ALA A 80 -0.28 -14.66 -6.51
CA ALA A 80 1.18 -14.81 -6.47
C ALA A 80 1.89 -13.46 -6.35
N ILE A 81 1.40 -12.42 -7.04
CA ILE A 81 1.92 -11.05 -6.92
C ILE A 81 1.57 -10.48 -5.53
N GLU A 82 0.32 -10.65 -5.06
CA GLU A 82 -0.17 -10.15 -3.77
C GLU A 82 0.48 -10.84 -2.56
N ALA A 83 1.02 -12.05 -2.74
CA ALA A 83 1.82 -12.73 -1.72
C ALA A 83 3.12 -11.99 -1.38
N ASN A 84 3.56 -11.05 -2.23
CA ASN A 84 4.69 -10.19 -1.92
C ASN A 84 4.28 -9.09 -0.94
N GLU A 85 4.99 -9.00 0.18
CA GLU A 85 4.68 -8.07 1.28
C GLU A 85 4.79 -6.58 0.90
N MET A 86 5.37 -6.24 -0.28
CA MET A 86 5.40 -4.87 -0.82
C MET A 86 4.13 -4.52 -1.61
N VAL A 87 3.32 -5.52 -1.96
CA VAL A 87 2.14 -5.35 -2.79
C VAL A 87 0.89 -5.21 -1.91
N LYS A 88 0.10 -4.18 -2.18
CA LYS A 88 -1.22 -4.00 -1.55
C LYS A 88 -2.30 -4.76 -2.30
N ASN A 89 -2.28 -4.66 -3.63
CA ASN A 89 -3.25 -5.30 -4.52
C ASN A 89 -2.63 -5.49 -5.91
N ALA A 90 -3.05 -6.53 -6.61
CA ALA A 90 -2.70 -6.78 -7.99
C ALA A 90 -3.94 -7.14 -8.80
N GLN A 91 -4.01 -6.64 -10.03
CA GLN A 91 -5.05 -6.96 -10.98
C GLN A 91 -4.39 -7.41 -12.29
N VAL A 92 -4.72 -8.61 -12.75
CA VAL A 92 -4.13 -9.18 -13.96
C VAL A 92 -5.22 -9.47 -14.98
N TYR A 93 -5.01 -9.05 -16.21
CA TYR A 93 -5.93 -9.32 -17.31
C TYR A 93 -5.21 -9.52 -18.65
N LEU A 94 -5.90 -10.17 -19.56
CA LEU A 94 -5.45 -10.31 -20.95
C LEU A 94 -6.11 -9.25 -21.82
N THR A 95 -5.33 -8.58 -22.64
CA THR A 95 -5.85 -7.66 -23.66
C THR A 95 -6.47 -8.46 -24.83
N VAL A 96 -7.23 -7.78 -25.67
CA VAL A 96 -7.79 -8.35 -26.91
C VAL A 96 -6.68 -8.89 -27.82
N ASN A 97 -5.52 -8.25 -27.83
CA ASN A 97 -4.35 -8.67 -28.60
C ASN A 97 -3.66 -9.89 -28.03
N GLY A 98 -3.94 -10.20 -26.75
CA GLY A 98 -3.35 -11.33 -26.02
C GLY A 98 -2.14 -10.99 -25.21
N ASP A 99 -1.87 -9.72 -24.94
CA ASP A 99 -0.85 -9.30 -24.00
C ASP A 99 -1.39 -9.45 -22.57
N LEU A 100 -0.54 -9.86 -21.64
CA LEU A 100 -0.83 -9.94 -20.23
C LEU A 100 -0.47 -8.61 -19.57
N VAL A 101 -1.44 -7.94 -18.96
CA VAL A 101 -1.21 -6.71 -18.21
C VAL A 101 -1.41 -6.98 -16.72
N ALA A 102 -0.39 -6.66 -15.92
CA ALA A 102 -0.42 -6.73 -14.46
C ALA A 102 -0.38 -5.32 -13.87
N LYS A 103 -1.52 -4.86 -13.33
CA LYS A 103 -1.63 -3.61 -12.58
C LYS A 103 -1.32 -3.88 -11.11
N VAL A 104 -0.29 -3.24 -10.59
CA VAL A 104 0.20 -3.46 -9.23
C VAL A 104 0.12 -2.18 -8.42
N ILE A 105 -0.54 -2.27 -7.27
CA ILE A 105 -0.60 -1.20 -6.26
C ILE A 105 0.38 -1.57 -5.16
N GLN A 106 1.39 -0.73 -4.94
CA GLN A 106 2.35 -0.91 -3.86
C GLN A 106 1.77 -0.44 -2.52
N ARG A 107 2.21 -1.04 -1.39
CA ARG A 107 1.87 -0.56 -0.04
C ARG A 107 2.51 0.79 0.22
N LYS A 108 1.81 1.62 0.98
CA LYS A 108 2.29 2.94 1.41
C LYS A 108 2.62 2.92 2.89
N PRO A 109 3.89 3.01 3.28
CA PRO A 109 4.25 3.07 4.69
C PRO A 109 3.83 4.40 5.32
N ILE A 110 3.33 4.34 6.55
CA ILE A 110 2.98 5.49 7.39
C ILE A 110 3.81 5.58 8.67
N GLY A 111 4.59 4.54 9.00
CA GLY A 111 5.49 4.52 10.13
C GLY A 111 6.61 3.51 9.95
N ARG A 112 7.76 3.75 10.58
CA ARG A 112 8.95 2.90 10.55
C ARG A 112 9.29 2.40 11.94
N VAL A 113 9.20 1.11 12.15
CA VAL A 113 9.55 0.45 13.41
C VAL A 113 11.06 0.20 13.45
N GLU A 114 11.71 0.73 14.49
CA GLU A 114 13.12 0.49 14.80
C GLU A 114 13.21 -0.15 16.19
N GLY A 115 13.33 -1.49 16.21
CA GLY A 115 13.46 -2.31 17.40
C GLY A 115 14.22 -3.59 17.10
N GLU A 116 13.92 -4.67 17.81
CA GLU A 116 14.46 -6.00 17.50
C GLU A 116 14.08 -6.44 16.08
N ALA A 117 12.84 -6.22 15.70
CA ALA A 117 12.38 -6.35 14.31
C ALA A 117 12.28 -4.97 13.65
N LYS A 118 12.74 -4.89 12.40
CA LYS A 118 12.73 -3.66 11.60
C LYS A 118 11.78 -3.82 10.42
N PHE A 119 10.71 -3.00 10.38
CA PHE A 119 9.70 -3.03 9.33
C PHE A 119 8.95 -1.71 9.25
N TYR A 120 8.22 -1.50 8.17
CA TYR A 120 7.24 -0.43 8.08
C TYR A 120 5.85 -0.91 8.51
N ILE A 121 5.05 0.01 9.03
CA ILE A 121 3.59 -0.12 9.16
C ILE A 121 2.99 0.66 8.00
N ASP A 122 2.14 0.02 7.20
CA ASP A 122 1.48 0.64 6.07
C ASP A 122 0.14 1.31 6.46
N GLU A 123 -0.51 1.94 5.49
CA GLU A 123 -1.81 2.63 5.68
C GLU A 123 -2.96 1.70 6.07
N ASP A 124 -2.81 0.37 5.93
CA ASP A 124 -3.78 -0.65 6.34
C ASP A 124 -3.38 -1.32 7.68
N GLY A 125 -2.34 -0.82 8.36
CA GLY A 125 -1.82 -1.37 9.61
C GLY A 125 -1.03 -2.67 9.44
N LYS A 126 -0.70 -3.05 8.20
CA LYS A 126 0.06 -4.27 7.92
C LYS A 126 1.55 -4.01 7.96
N ARG A 127 2.30 -5.08 8.27
CA ARG A 127 3.77 -5.03 8.20
C ARG A 127 4.22 -5.06 6.74
N MET A 128 5.21 -4.23 6.43
CA MET A 128 5.86 -4.16 5.14
C MET A 128 7.39 -4.15 5.39
N PRO A 129 8.18 -4.99 4.71
CA PRO A 129 9.62 -5.01 4.89
C PRO A 129 10.28 -3.75 4.34
N PHE A 130 11.55 -3.51 4.68
CA PHE A 130 12.32 -2.41 4.09
C PHE A 130 12.63 -2.70 2.62
N SER A 131 12.43 -1.70 1.79
CA SER A 131 12.82 -1.78 0.38
C SER A 131 14.31 -1.51 0.22
N LYS A 132 14.91 -2.18 -0.76
CA LYS A 132 16.29 -1.91 -1.21
C LYS A 132 16.37 -0.65 -2.09
N TYR A 133 15.24 -0.22 -2.63
CA TYR A 133 15.18 0.85 -3.62
C TYR A 133 14.85 2.22 -3.01
N HIS A 134 14.04 2.22 -1.95
CA HIS A 134 13.58 3.47 -1.34
C HIS A 134 13.37 3.35 0.15
N SER A 135 13.70 4.43 0.89
CA SER A 135 13.43 4.57 2.31
C SER A 135 12.37 5.63 2.53
N ALA A 136 11.25 5.24 3.15
CA ALA A 136 10.15 6.15 3.43
C ALA A 136 10.51 7.22 4.46
N ARG A 137 10.05 8.45 4.24
CA ARG A 137 10.14 9.55 5.20
C ARG A 137 8.87 9.58 6.06
N VAL A 138 8.83 8.70 7.05
CA VAL A 138 7.71 8.51 7.97
C VAL A 138 8.20 8.56 9.41
N PRO A 139 7.33 8.79 10.40
CA PRO A 139 7.73 8.77 11.82
C PRO A 139 8.41 7.46 12.22
N ILE A 140 9.45 7.55 13.05
CA ILE A 140 10.20 6.41 13.58
C ILE A 140 9.56 5.97 14.89
N ILE A 141 9.21 4.69 15.00
CA ILE A 141 8.63 4.08 16.19
C ILE A 141 9.76 3.38 16.96
N THR A 142 9.89 3.73 18.24
CA THR A 142 10.91 3.19 19.15
C THR A 142 10.28 2.79 20.48
N GLY A 143 11.04 2.12 21.35
CA GLY A 143 10.62 1.70 22.69
C GLY A 143 10.10 0.28 22.74
N ILE A 144 9.20 -0.03 23.70
CA ILE A 144 8.71 -1.39 23.95
C ILE A 144 7.54 -1.71 23.03
N ILE A 145 7.83 -2.42 21.96
CA ILE A 145 6.86 -2.76 20.91
C ILE A 145 6.24 -4.11 21.21
N THR A 146 4.94 -4.12 21.50
CA THR A 146 4.10 -5.30 21.73
C THR A 146 2.99 -5.36 20.69
N ASN A 147 2.29 -6.47 20.58
CA ASN A 147 1.12 -6.55 19.69
C ASN A 147 0.06 -5.51 20.06
N LYS A 148 -0.13 -5.23 21.35
CA LYS A 148 -1.10 -4.22 21.83
C LYS A 148 -0.65 -2.80 21.48
N SER A 149 0.63 -2.48 21.69
CA SER A 149 1.14 -1.14 21.36
C SER A 149 1.18 -0.89 19.85
N THR A 150 1.32 -1.92 19.02
CA THR A 150 1.25 -1.79 17.55
C THR A 150 -0.11 -1.28 17.09
N VAL A 151 -1.21 -1.70 17.71
CA VAL A 151 -2.56 -1.19 17.40
C VAL A 151 -2.65 0.30 17.75
N GLY A 152 -2.22 0.70 18.94
CA GLY A 152 -2.23 2.11 19.35
C GLY A 152 -1.30 2.98 18.49
N VAL A 153 -0.13 2.46 18.12
CA VAL A 153 0.76 3.15 17.15
C VAL A 153 0.06 3.37 15.81
N TYR A 154 -0.64 2.36 15.30
CA TYR A 154 -1.36 2.48 14.03
C TYR A 154 -2.44 3.58 14.09
N GLU A 155 -3.21 3.66 15.18
CA GLU A 155 -4.21 4.71 15.37
C GLU A 155 -3.56 6.11 15.40
N ILE A 156 -2.45 6.26 16.13
CA ILE A 156 -1.70 7.51 16.19
C ILE A 156 -1.15 7.89 14.80
N LEU A 157 -0.53 6.95 14.08
CA LEU A 157 0.02 7.19 12.76
C LEU A 157 -1.05 7.54 11.73
N THR A 158 -2.21 6.88 11.80
CA THR A 158 -3.36 7.19 10.93
C THR A 158 -3.83 8.62 11.16
N TYR A 159 -3.94 9.03 12.43
CA TYR A 159 -4.31 10.40 12.77
C TYR A 159 -3.25 11.40 12.28
N ILE A 160 -1.97 11.14 12.53
CA ILE A 160 -0.85 11.97 12.05
C ILE A 160 -0.88 12.11 10.52
N ASN A 161 -1.12 11.00 9.81
CA ASN A 161 -1.12 11.00 8.35
C ASN A 161 -2.30 11.77 7.74
N SER A 162 -3.44 11.85 8.46
CA SER A 162 -4.61 12.61 8.03
C SER A 162 -4.51 14.13 8.23
N ASP A 163 -3.56 14.58 9.07
CA ASP A 163 -3.39 16.00 9.40
C ASP A 163 -2.06 16.53 8.83
N GLU A 164 -2.12 17.54 8.00
CA GLU A 164 -0.95 18.09 7.30
C GLU A 164 0.11 18.65 8.26
N PHE A 165 -0.32 19.35 9.34
CA PHE A 165 0.59 19.91 10.32
C PHE A 165 1.32 18.81 11.09
N LEU A 166 0.61 17.81 11.58
CA LEU A 166 1.19 16.69 12.33
C LEU A 166 2.13 15.87 11.46
N ARG A 167 1.72 15.57 10.23
CA ARG A 167 2.52 14.81 9.25
C ARG A 167 3.84 15.49 8.90
N LYS A 168 3.86 16.83 8.83
CA LYS A 168 5.08 17.60 8.54
C LYS A 168 6.01 17.69 9.73
N ASN A 169 5.46 17.72 10.95
CA ASN A 169 6.22 18.07 12.14
C ASN A 169 6.58 16.87 13.04
N ILE A 170 5.77 15.82 13.10
CA ILE A 170 6.06 14.64 13.92
C ILE A 170 7.01 13.71 13.17
N ILE A 171 8.16 13.41 13.78
CA ILE A 171 9.20 12.54 13.22
C ILE A 171 9.41 11.27 14.02
N GLY A 172 8.79 11.12 15.19
CA GLY A 172 8.94 9.91 16.00
C GLY A 172 7.82 9.70 16.98
N VAL A 173 7.57 8.43 17.29
CA VAL A 173 6.67 7.94 18.32
C VAL A 173 7.46 6.99 19.20
N HIS A 174 7.58 7.30 20.48
CA HIS A 174 8.27 6.46 21.45
C HIS A 174 7.25 5.80 22.38
N ILE A 175 7.38 4.49 22.59
CA ILE A 175 6.52 3.70 23.48
C ILE A 175 7.29 3.47 24.78
N THR A 176 6.80 4.02 25.90
CA THR A 176 7.40 3.87 27.22
C THR A 176 7.20 2.46 27.79
N GLU A 177 7.88 2.15 28.90
CA GLU A 177 7.67 0.90 29.66
C GLU A 177 6.22 0.75 30.16
N GLU A 178 5.59 1.87 30.49
CA GLU A 178 4.19 1.93 30.91
C GLU A 178 3.18 1.80 29.75
N GLN A 179 3.66 1.53 28.51
CA GLN A 179 2.84 1.46 27.31
C GLN A 179 2.10 2.77 27.01
N LYS A 180 2.70 3.91 27.35
CA LYS A 180 2.28 5.25 26.96
C LYS A 180 3.07 5.71 25.74
N TYR A 181 2.55 6.71 25.05
CA TYR A 181 3.13 7.23 23.81
C TYR A 181 3.68 8.64 24.01
N GLN A 182 4.89 8.84 23.49
CA GLN A 182 5.55 10.14 23.42
C GLN A 182 5.82 10.49 21.95
N LEU A 183 5.65 11.75 21.60
CA LEU A 183 5.88 12.23 20.25
C LEU A 183 7.12 13.11 20.19
N LYS A 184 7.92 12.93 19.13
CA LYS A 184 9.07 13.76 18.84
C LYS A 184 8.78 14.64 17.62
N PHE A 185 9.05 15.92 17.77
CA PHE A 185 8.88 16.91 16.72
C PHE A 185 10.19 17.17 15.97
N ARG A 186 10.08 17.71 14.77
CA ARG A 186 11.23 17.94 13.88
C ARG A 186 12.09 19.13 14.31
N MET A 187 11.44 20.23 14.67
CA MET A 187 12.11 21.51 14.92
C MET A 187 12.24 21.81 16.41
N GLU A 188 11.42 21.20 17.25
CA GLU A 188 11.34 21.49 18.66
C GLU A 188 12.13 20.47 19.48
N ASN A 189 12.72 20.96 20.57
CA ASN A 189 13.50 20.15 21.50
C ASN A 189 12.65 19.50 22.60
N PHE A 190 11.40 19.91 22.75
CA PHE A 190 10.50 19.31 23.74
C PHE A 190 9.94 17.95 23.28
N VAL A 191 9.64 17.11 24.25
CA VAL A 191 8.89 15.87 24.05
C VAL A 191 7.42 16.12 24.38
N VAL A 192 6.54 15.59 23.52
CA VAL A 192 5.09 15.65 23.78
C VAL A 192 4.65 14.31 24.37
N ASP A 193 4.18 14.33 25.63
CA ASP A 193 3.58 13.17 26.29
C ASP A 193 2.11 13.05 25.86
N LEU A 194 1.82 12.16 24.92
CA LEU A 194 0.46 11.88 24.46
C LEU A 194 -0.33 11.04 25.48
N GLY A 195 0.38 10.19 26.24
CA GLY A 195 -0.22 9.22 27.14
C GLY A 195 -0.85 8.04 26.41
N HIS A 196 -2.09 7.69 26.74
CA HIS A 196 -2.84 6.62 26.09
C HIS A 196 -3.51 7.10 24.79
N VAL A 197 -3.89 6.13 23.94
CA VAL A 197 -4.58 6.37 22.67
C VAL A 197 -6.10 6.49 22.94
N ASP A 198 -6.47 7.62 23.48
CA ASP A 198 -7.82 8.03 23.77
C ASP A 198 -8.01 9.49 23.39
N GLU A 199 -9.18 9.89 22.94
CA GLU A 199 -9.53 11.28 22.57
C GLU A 199 -8.47 11.99 21.69
N LEU A 200 -7.86 11.29 20.72
CA LEU A 200 -6.76 11.83 19.89
C LEU A 200 -7.09 13.16 19.24
N GLU A 201 -8.33 13.33 18.74
CA GLU A 201 -8.78 14.56 18.11
C GLU A 201 -8.68 15.74 19.08
N LYS A 202 -9.13 15.55 20.33
CA LYS A 202 -9.11 16.57 21.37
C LYS A 202 -7.68 16.88 21.82
N LYS A 203 -6.87 15.84 22.06
CA LYS A 203 -5.46 15.99 22.45
C LYS A 203 -4.68 16.75 21.41
N PHE A 204 -4.77 16.37 20.14
CA PHE A 204 -4.08 17.08 19.06
C PHE A 204 -4.69 18.46 18.76
N GLY A 205 -5.99 18.66 18.97
CA GLY A 205 -6.63 19.97 18.90
C GLY A 205 -6.05 20.93 19.93
N ASN A 206 -5.98 20.50 21.19
CA ASN A 206 -5.39 21.27 22.29
C ASN A 206 -3.91 21.54 22.05
N PHE A 207 -3.16 20.54 21.57
CA PHE A 207 -1.76 20.72 21.23
C PHE A 207 -1.56 21.77 20.11
N LYS A 208 -2.34 21.74 19.04
CA LYS A 208 -2.24 22.72 17.95
C LYS A 208 -2.56 24.14 18.42
N ALA A 209 -3.54 24.30 19.32
CA ALA A 209 -3.86 25.59 19.92
C ALA A 209 -2.70 26.11 20.79
N PHE A 210 -2.11 25.24 21.63
CA PHE A 210 -0.92 25.55 22.41
C PHE A 210 0.25 25.94 21.49
N TYR A 211 0.55 25.10 20.49
CA TYR A 211 1.67 25.33 19.57
C TYR A 211 1.55 26.66 18.84
N THR A 212 0.36 26.98 18.33
CA THR A 212 0.10 28.25 17.63
C THR A 212 0.35 29.44 18.55
N LYS A 213 -0.12 29.37 19.80
CA LYS A 213 0.08 30.44 20.78
C LYS A 213 1.56 30.57 21.16
N ALA A 214 2.20 29.47 21.56
CA ALA A 214 3.60 29.48 21.99
C ALA A 214 4.56 29.90 20.84
N ASN A 215 4.25 29.54 19.60
CA ASN A 215 5.01 29.99 18.42
C ASN A 215 4.86 31.51 18.19
N LYS A 216 3.63 32.05 18.36
CA LYS A 216 3.38 33.48 18.25
C LYS A 216 4.10 34.28 19.35
N ASP A 217 4.15 33.70 20.56
CA ASP A 217 4.79 34.31 21.74
C ASP A 217 6.31 34.03 21.80
N GLU A 218 6.87 33.32 20.80
CA GLU A 218 8.29 32.92 20.68
C GLU A 218 8.82 32.10 21.87
N THR A 219 7.91 31.38 22.56
CA THR A 219 8.21 30.63 23.81
C THR A 219 8.37 29.12 23.59
N LEU A 220 8.31 28.60 22.37
CA LEU A 220 8.44 27.15 22.11
C LEU A 220 9.73 26.56 22.68
N ASN A 221 10.83 27.30 22.62
CA ASN A 221 12.12 26.86 23.09
C ASN A 221 12.27 26.88 24.63
N ASP A 222 11.31 27.47 25.36
CA ASP A 222 11.32 27.50 26.83
C ASP A 222 10.88 26.17 27.45
N TYR A 223 10.27 25.29 26.65
CA TYR A 223 9.68 24.06 27.14
C TYR A 223 10.59 22.86 26.91
N LYS A 224 10.64 21.98 27.92
CA LYS A 224 11.28 20.67 27.86
C LYS A 224 10.29 19.56 27.58
N ARG A 225 9.04 19.72 28.07
CA ARG A 225 8.01 18.71 27.99
C ARG A 225 6.62 19.35 27.88
N VAL A 226 5.77 18.76 27.04
CA VAL A 226 4.38 19.18 26.85
C VAL A 226 3.48 17.96 27.05
N SER A 227 2.66 17.94 28.09
CA SER A 227 1.79 16.81 28.40
C SER A 227 0.36 17.05 27.92
N LEU A 228 -0.18 16.05 27.21
CA LEU A 228 -1.56 15.99 26.73
C LEU A 228 -2.39 14.94 27.50
N GLU A 229 -1.87 14.41 28.59
CA GLU A 229 -2.53 13.39 29.41
C GLU A 229 -3.71 13.94 30.23
N PHE A 230 -3.79 15.26 30.40
CA PHE A 230 -4.81 15.91 31.21
C PHE A 230 -5.99 16.39 30.38
N ASN A 231 -7.20 16.09 30.84
CA ASN A 231 -8.41 16.52 30.16
C ASN A 231 -8.52 18.05 30.07
N ASN A 232 -8.77 18.57 28.87
CA ASN A 232 -9.02 19.98 28.55
C ASN A 232 -7.87 20.96 28.86
N GLN A 233 -6.66 20.49 29.13
CA GLN A 233 -5.51 21.38 29.36
C GLN A 233 -4.21 20.77 28.83
N VAL A 234 -3.30 21.63 28.43
CA VAL A 234 -1.93 21.29 28.07
C VAL A 234 -1.03 21.71 29.23
N VAL A 235 -0.32 20.75 29.82
CA VAL A 235 0.59 21.02 30.93
C VAL A 235 2.02 21.05 30.40
N CYS A 236 2.71 22.15 30.62
CA CYS A 236 4.07 22.36 30.10
C CYS A 236 5.10 22.42 31.22
N THR A 237 6.23 21.74 31.05
CA THR A 237 7.40 21.85 31.93
C THR A 237 8.44 22.70 31.21
N LYS A 238 8.89 23.77 31.82
CA LYS A 238 9.97 24.62 31.34
C LYS A 238 11.33 23.97 31.55
N ILE A 239 12.33 24.47 30.82
CA ILE A 239 13.73 24.07 30.96
C ILE A 239 14.29 24.56 32.29
#